data_9d6b8303d16b88366c5ae3f0e5c9ca30
#
_entry.id   9d6b8303d16b88366c5ae3f0e5c9ca30
#
_cell.length_a   1.000
_cell.length_b   1.000
_cell.length_c   1.000
_cell.angle_alpha   90.00
_cell.angle_beta   90.00
_cell.angle_gamma   90.00
#
_symmetry.space_group_name_H-M   'P 1'
#
loop_
_entity.id
_entity.type
_entity.pdbx_description
1 polymer ?
#
loop_
_entity_poly.entity_id
_entity_poly.type
_entity_poly.pdbx_seq_one_letter_code
_entity_poly.pdbx_strand_id
1 'polypeptide(L)'
;VNYDENALANLKLSGSDAKKENIKEVYMDLTNVGGPNKVLMDLNLLKDNSLSQSIGINDNVVAGEKEIPVTIVDKNGENHKALGNLTVKSKVGVGPLDFGFDESRIYFTVTDRFFNGDKNNDDPHGNNYDKKNPYTYHGGDLKGLTDKIPYLKELGINTIWITPIVENTDFNQMFSQGKTQYSYHGYWAKDFEKLDPHLGTMYDLKTLIDTAHDSGIKIMVDVVLNHAGYGMKNKEANSGANNYPTEEDRAKFKGMFRENPGNDFITQESAGLPDFKTEDPEVREKLIEWQTGWIERSKTEKGNTIDYFRVDTVKHVDNTTWKVFKNKLTEINPSFKTIGEYFGADINNDGGQLQNGQMDALLDFGYKGKAREFVNGNIEGASAYLDDRASKISNTNLMGQFLSSHDEDGFLKTVGDDLGKQMLAASLQITDKGIPVIYYGEELGMSGWNGFEQGDQN
;
A
#
# COMPACT_ATOMS: atom_id res chain seq x y z
N VAL A 1 -19.09 -14.42 -5.91
CA VAL A 1 -17.98 -14.00 -5.05
C VAL A 1 -18.26 -14.34 -3.61
N ASN A 2 -17.24 -14.52 -2.81
CA ASN A 2 -17.38 -14.58 -1.36
C ASN A 2 -17.53 -13.15 -0.80
N TYR A 3 -18.01 -13.02 0.45
CA TYR A 3 -17.88 -11.76 1.16
C TYR A 3 -16.39 -11.38 1.21
N ASP A 4 -16.06 -10.11 1.32
CA ASP A 4 -14.68 -9.60 1.33
C ASP A 4 -13.83 -9.92 0.08
N GLU A 5 -14.40 -10.47 -0.98
CA GLU A 5 -13.75 -10.58 -2.28
C GLU A 5 -14.09 -9.37 -3.16
N ASN A 6 -13.22 -9.09 -4.09
CA ASN A 6 -13.51 -8.16 -5.19
C ASN A 6 -14.17 -8.93 -6.35
N ALA A 7 -15.04 -8.26 -7.08
CA ALA A 7 -15.58 -8.75 -8.34
C ALA A 7 -15.13 -7.84 -9.49
N LEU A 8 -14.93 -8.41 -10.67
CA LEU A 8 -14.68 -7.61 -11.87
C LEU A 8 -16.00 -7.35 -12.59
N ALA A 9 -16.49 -6.12 -12.56
CA ALA A 9 -17.63 -5.68 -13.35
C ALA A 9 -17.18 -5.41 -14.80
N ASN A 10 -17.84 -6.05 -15.76
CA ASN A 10 -17.59 -5.86 -17.19
C ASN A 10 -18.84 -5.27 -17.85
N LEU A 11 -18.75 -4.03 -18.30
CA LEU A 11 -19.80 -3.33 -19.04
C LEU A 11 -19.47 -3.34 -20.51
N LYS A 12 -20.39 -3.86 -21.33
CA LYS A 12 -20.31 -3.78 -22.79
C LYS A 12 -21.33 -2.76 -23.30
N LEU A 13 -20.84 -1.74 -23.98
CA LEU A 13 -21.65 -0.75 -24.64
C LEU A 13 -22.14 -1.26 -26.00
N SER A 14 -23.41 -1.02 -26.34
CA SER A 14 -24.01 -1.41 -27.61
C SER A 14 -24.83 -0.29 -28.22
N GLY A 15 -24.92 -0.24 -29.53
CA GLY A 15 -25.65 0.80 -30.29
C GLY A 15 -24.73 1.62 -31.19
N SER A 16 -25.31 2.33 -32.14
CA SER A 16 -24.57 3.17 -33.10
C SER A 16 -23.77 4.28 -32.45
N ASP A 17 -24.24 4.76 -31.30
CA ASP A 17 -23.71 5.93 -30.55
C ASP A 17 -22.84 5.50 -29.35
N ALA A 18 -22.56 4.20 -29.21
CA ALA A 18 -21.74 3.66 -28.13
C ALA A 18 -20.23 3.95 -28.32
N LYS A 19 -19.90 5.23 -28.53
CA LYS A 19 -18.53 5.71 -28.73
C LYS A 19 -18.13 6.65 -27.60
N LYS A 20 -16.83 6.62 -27.22
CA LYS A 20 -16.29 7.46 -26.15
C LYS A 20 -16.67 8.94 -26.31
N GLU A 21 -16.62 9.46 -27.52
CA GLU A 21 -16.95 10.84 -27.84
C GLU A 21 -18.40 11.24 -27.53
N ASN A 22 -19.30 10.27 -27.45
CA ASN A 22 -20.73 10.50 -27.17
C ASN A 22 -21.10 10.31 -25.69
N ILE A 23 -20.17 9.80 -24.88
CA ILE A 23 -20.39 9.50 -23.47
C ILE A 23 -19.76 10.59 -22.61
N LYS A 24 -20.51 11.09 -21.65
CA LYS A 24 -20.05 12.06 -20.64
C LYS A 24 -19.46 11.37 -19.42
N GLU A 25 -20.21 10.42 -18.85
CA GLU A 25 -19.76 9.60 -17.73
C GLU A 25 -20.48 8.27 -17.68
N VAL A 26 -19.84 7.29 -17.04
CA VAL A 26 -20.45 6.00 -16.67
C VAL A 26 -20.21 5.79 -15.20
N TYR A 27 -21.24 5.37 -14.46
CA TYR A 27 -21.11 5.07 -13.04
C TYR A 27 -21.96 3.88 -12.59
N MET A 28 -21.54 3.25 -11.53
CA MET A 28 -22.23 2.16 -10.86
C MET A 28 -22.76 2.63 -9.50
N ASP A 29 -23.92 2.10 -9.11
CA ASP A 29 -24.42 2.19 -7.73
C ASP A 29 -24.07 0.90 -7.01
N LEU A 30 -23.16 0.99 -6.05
CA LEU A 30 -22.65 -0.14 -5.27
C LEU A 30 -23.30 -0.27 -3.88
N THR A 31 -24.38 0.43 -3.60
CA THR A 31 -25.04 0.39 -2.27
C THR A 31 -25.50 -1.00 -1.87
N ASN A 32 -25.92 -1.83 -2.82
CA ASN A 32 -26.32 -3.22 -2.57
C ASN A 32 -25.17 -4.15 -2.18
N VAL A 33 -23.93 -3.71 -2.36
CA VAL A 33 -22.71 -4.43 -1.96
C VAL A 33 -21.88 -3.64 -0.93
N GLY A 34 -22.53 -2.66 -0.27
CA GLY A 34 -21.94 -1.89 0.83
C GLY A 34 -21.02 -0.75 0.38
N GLY A 35 -20.99 -0.46 -0.90
CA GLY A 35 -20.17 0.62 -1.49
C GLY A 35 -20.94 1.93 -1.69
N PRO A 36 -20.28 2.93 -2.30
CA PRO A 36 -20.90 4.21 -2.63
C PRO A 36 -22.01 4.10 -3.70
N ASN A 37 -22.94 5.04 -3.68
CA ASN A 37 -24.04 5.11 -4.65
C ASN A 37 -23.64 5.65 -6.04
N LYS A 38 -22.44 6.19 -6.17
CA LYS A 38 -21.89 6.65 -7.45
C LYS A 38 -20.40 6.37 -7.52
N VAL A 39 -20.02 5.30 -8.21
CA VAL A 39 -18.64 4.93 -8.49
C VAL A 39 -18.36 5.10 -9.96
N LEU A 40 -17.51 6.07 -10.32
CA LEU A 40 -17.21 6.40 -11.70
C LEU A 40 -16.34 5.30 -12.35
N MET A 41 -16.75 4.83 -13.51
CA MET A 41 -15.92 4.01 -14.40
C MET A 41 -15.04 4.94 -15.26
N ASP A 42 -13.79 4.55 -15.45
CA ASP A 42 -12.84 5.37 -16.20
C ASP A 42 -12.99 5.19 -17.72
N LEU A 43 -13.49 6.22 -18.40
CA LEU A 43 -13.64 6.21 -19.86
C LEU A 43 -12.29 6.14 -20.61
N ASN A 44 -11.15 6.37 -19.97
CA ASN A 44 -9.84 6.15 -20.58
C ASN A 44 -9.53 4.66 -20.78
N LEU A 45 -10.23 3.81 -20.04
CA LEU A 45 -10.13 2.34 -20.17
C LEU A 45 -11.14 1.74 -21.15
N LEU A 46 -11.94 2.57 -21.81
CA LEU A 46 -12.89 2.06 -22.83
C LEU A 46 -12.13 1.51 -24.02
N LYS A 47 -12.22 0.19 -24.21
CA LYS A 47 -11.59 -0.54 -25.30
C LYS A 47 -12.62 -1.49 -25.93
N ASP A 48 -12.73 -1.49 -27.25
CA ASP A 48 -13.67 -2.34 -27.99
C ASP A 48 -15.10 -2.29 -27.43
N ASN A 49 -15.55 -1.08 -27.09
CA ASN A 49 -16.83 -0.79 -26.44
C ASN A 49 -17.03 -1.49 -25.07
N SER A 50 -15.97 -1.88 -24.41
CA SER A 50 -16.01 -2.53 -23.10
C SER A 50 -15.26 -1.71 -22.06
N LEU A 51 -15.82 -1.65 -20.86
CA LEU A 51 -15.20 -1.11 -19.65
C LEU A 51 -15.17 -2.19 -18.58
N SER A 52 -14.05 -2.30 -17.87
CA SER A 52 -13.91 -3.18 -16.72
C SER A 52 -13.51 -2.40 -15.49
N GLN A 53 -14.10 -2.75 -14.36
CA GLN A 53 -13.72 -2.17 -13.06
C GLN A 53 -13.91 -3.16 -11.93
N SER A 54 -12.89 -3.27 -11.09
CA SER A 54 -12.97 -3.99 -9.83
C SER A 54 -13.93 -3.28 -8.86
N ILE A 55 -14.81 -4.05 -8.24
CA ILE A 55 -15.72 -3.60 -7.19
C ILE A 55 -15.48 -4.44 -5.93
N GLY A 56 -15.36 -3.79 -4.78
CA GLY A 56 -15.26 -4.45 -3.49
C GLY A 56 -16.63 -4.85 -2.97
N ILE A 57 -16.71 -6.02 -2.36
CA ILE A 57 -17.88 -6.45 -1.61
C ILE A 57 -17.59 -6.20 -0.13
N ASN A 58 -18.42 -5.39 0.51
CA ASN A 58 -18.26 -5.12 1.93
C ASN A 58 -18.60 -6.38 2.76
N ASP A 59 -17.87 -6.61 3.80
CA ASP A 59 -18.02 -7.73 4.75
C ASP A 59 -19.38 -7.78 5.43
N ASN A 60 -20.08 -6.66 5.55
CA ASN A 60 -21.44 -6.55 6.10
C ASN A 60 -22.55 -6.97 5.11
N VAL A 61 -22.22 -7.30 3.89
CA VAL A 61 -23.21 -7.63 2.86
C VAL A 61 -23.77 -9.03 3.09
N VAL A 62 -25.08 -9.10 3.28
CA VAL A 62 -25.80 -10.38 3.43
C VAL A 62 -25.70 -11.17 2.12
N ALA A 63 -25.43 -12.48 2.24
CA ALA A 63 -25.38 -13.39 1.09
C ALA A 63 -26.68 -13.38 0.27
N GLY A 64 -26.56 -13.64 -1.02
CA GLY A 64 -27.67 -13.68 -1.96
C GLY A 64 -27.40 -12.89 -3.24
N GLU A 65 -28.41 -12.83 -4.10
CA GLU A 65 -28.35 -12.07 -5.35
C GLU A 65 -28.35 -10.56 -5.05
N LYS A 66 -27.48 -9.83 -5.75
CA LYS A 66 -27.32 -8.37 -5.67
C LYS A 66 -27.44 -7.76 -7.06
N GLU A 67 -28.24 -6.75 -7.17
CA GLU A 67 -28.34 -5.93 -8.37
C GLU A 67 -27.37 -4.77 -8.30
N ILE A 68 -26.63 -4.54 -9.38
CA ILE A 68 -25.68 -3.43 -9.53
C ILE A 68 -26.21 -2.51 -10.64
N PRO A 69 -26.91 -1.43 -10.30
CA PRO A 69 -27.37 -0.46 -11.31
C PRO A 69 -26.18 0.25 -11.96
N VAL A 70 -26.21 0.36 -13.28
CA VAL A 70 -25.23 1.10 -14.06
C VAL A 70 -25.95 2.21 -14.82
N THR A 71 -25.43 3.42 -14.77
CA THR A 71 -25.93 4.55 -15.52
C THR A 71 -24.87 5.07 -16.46
N ILE A 72 -25.23 5.22 -17.73
CA ILE A 72 -24.45 5.88 -18.76
C ILE A 72 -25.11 7.21 -19.04
N VAL A 73 -24.38 8.31 -18.86
CA VAL A 73 -24.83 9.65 -19.20
C VAL A 73 -24.18 10.03 -20.54
N ASP A 74 -24.99 10.33 -21.53
CA ASP A 74 -24.47 10.81 -22.80
C ASP A 74 -24.13 12.30 -22.79
N LYS A 75 -23.55 12.84 -23.85
CA LYS A 75 -23.19 14.26 -23.94
C LYS A 75 -24.37 15.22 -23.98
N ASN A 76 -25.58 14.72 -24.29
CA ASN A 76 -26.81 15.51 -24.24
C ASN A 76 -27.41 15.54 -22.83
N GLY A 77 -26.87 14.74 -21.92
CA GLY A 77 -27.34 14.60 -20.54
C GLY A 77 -28.46 13.57 -20.36
N GLU A 78 -28.72 12.75 -21.37
CA GLU A 78 -29.67 11.63 -21.28
C GLU A 78 -29.06 10.46 -20.53
N ASN A 79 -29.87 9.83 -19.67
CA ASN A 79 -29.46 8.68 -18.86
C ASN A 79 -29.93 7.37 -19.49
N HIS A 80 -28.98 6.51 -19.79
CA HIS A 80 -29.19 5.13 -20.22
C HIS A 80 -28.86 4.20 -19.06
N LYS A 81 -29.77 3.28 -18.71
CA LYS A 81 -29.61 2.40 -17.55
C LYS A 81 -29.38 0.96 -17.96
N ALA A 82 -28.52 0.27 -17.22
CA ALA A 82 -28.31 -1.17 -17.29
C ALA A 82 -28.31 -1.74 -15.87
N LEU A 83 -28.46 -3.04 -15.76
CA LEU A 83 -28.47 -3.77 -14.50
C LEU A 83 -27.49 -4.94 -14.59
N GLY A 84 -26.48 -4.95 -13.71
CA GLY A 84 -25.63 -6.10 -13.48
C GLY A 84 -26.15 -6.95 -12.32
N ASN A 85 -25.86 -8.23 -12.32
CA ASN A 85 -26.22 -9.14 -11.23
C ASN A 85 -24.97 -9.80 -10.67
N LEU A 86 -24.94 -9.94 -9.35
CA LEU A 86 -23.83 -10.53 -8.61
C LEU A 86 -24.38 -11.41 -7.49
N THR A 87 -23.90 -12.67 -7.40
CA THR A 87 -24.21 -13.54 -6.25
C THR A 87 -23.11 -13.42 -5.21
N VAL A 88 -23.46 -12.96 -4.01
CA VAL A 88 -22.58 -12.97 -2.83
C VAL A 88 -22.84 -14.25 -2.06
N LYS A 89 -21.79 -15.04 -1.86
CA LYS A 89 -21.85 -16.29 -1.09
C LYS A 89 -21.77 -16.00 0.42
N SER A 90 -22.33 -16.90 1.22
CA SER A 90 -22.18 -16.85 2.67
C SER A 90 -20.71 -16.99 3.08
N LYS A 91 -20.33 -16.33 4.18
CA LYS A 91 -19.04 -16.58 4.84
C LYS A 91 -18.97 -18.05 5.23
N VAL A 92 -18.05 -18.78 4.62
CA VAL A 92 -17.78 -20.18 4.93
C VAL A 92 -16.28 -20.27 5.15
N GLY A 93 -15.82 -20.01 6.34
CA GLY A 93 -14.43 -20.14 6.69
C GLY A 93 -14.31 -20.52 8.15
N VAL A 94 -13.42 -21.43 8.46
CA VAL A 94 -13.08 -21.89 9.82
C VAL A 94 -11.57 -21.97 10.02
N GLY A 95 -10.80 -21.52 9.01
CA GLY A 95 -9.35 -21.51 9.06
C GLY A 95 -8.78 -20.27 9.75
N PRO A 96 -7.53 -20.33 10.21
CA PRO A 96 -6.89 -19.20 10.89
C PRO A 96 -6.65 -17.98 9.99
N LEU A 97 -6.74 -18.14 8.65
CA LEU A 97 -6.61 -17.06 7.66
C LEU A 97 -7.97 -16.57 7.12
N ASP A 98 -9.08 -17.16 7.58
CA ASP A 98 -10.43 -16.82 7.13
C ASP A 98 -11.00 -15.61 7.87
N PHE A 99 -10.25 -14.49 7.85
CA PHE A 99 -10.71 -13.21 8.37
C PHE A 99 -10.76 -12.17 7.23
N GLY A 100 -11.70 -11.23 7.33
CA GLY A 100 -11.84 -10.13 6.39
C GLY A 100 -10.68 -9.14 6.49
N PHE A 101 -10.48 -8.35 5.43
CA PHE A 101 -9.40 -7.36 5.42
C PHE A 101 -9.58 -6.30 6.52
N ASP A 102 -10.83 -5.93 6.85
CA ASP A 102 -11.19 -5.02 7.94
C ASP A 102 -10.93 -5.61 9.34
N GLU A 103 -10.79 -6.93 9.46
CA GLU A 103 -10.40 -7.62 10.70
C GLU A 103 -8.87 -7.71 10.88
N SER A 104 -8.09 -7.10 9.96
CA SER A 104 -6.63 -7.08 10.03
C SER A 104 -6.14 -6.29 11.24
N ARG A 105 -5.14 -6.83 11.91
CA ARG A 105 -4.32 -6.16 12.92
C ARG A 105 -2.91 -6.16 12.38
N ILE A 106 -2.55 -5.03 11.77
CA ILE A 106 -1.33 -4.90 10.99
C ILE A 106 -0.17 -4.50 11.90
N TYR A 107 0.94 -5.23 11.80
CA TYR A 107 2.22 -4.84 12.38
C TYR A 107 3.16 -4.43 11.26
N PHE A 108 3.53 -3.17 11.24
CA PHE A 108 4.41 -2.60 10.23
C PHE A 108 5.87 -2.65 10.71
N THR A 109 6.72 -3.29 9.91
CA THR A 109 8.17 -3.36 10.18
C THR A 109 8.97 -2.67 9.08
N VAL A 110 9.96 -1.87 9.45
CA VAL A 110 11.11 -1.60 8.57
C VAL A 110 12.00 -2.83 8.66
N THR A 111 11.99 -3.67 7.63
CA THR A 111 12.54 -5.02 7.67
C THR A 111 14.01 -5.05 8.12
N ASP A 112 14.84 -4.16 7.54
CA ASP A 112 16.26 -4.02 7.90
C ASP A 112 16.50 -3.70 9.39
N ARG A 113 15.51 -3.08 10.06
CA ARG A 113 15.62 -2.62 11.45
C ARG A 113 15.07 -3.61 12.47
N PHE A 114 14.25 -4.57 12.06
CA PHE A 114 13.45 -5.35 12.97
C PHE A 114 14.24 -6.46 13.68
N PHE A 115 14.76 -7.43 12.94
CA PHE A 115 15.54 -8.53 13.51
C PHE A 115 16.45 -9.18 12.50
N ASN A 116 17.74 -9.33 12.83
CA ASN A 116 18.75 -9.97 12.01
C ASN A 116 18.74 -11.49 12.26
N GLY A 117 18.28 -12.26 11.30
CA GLY A 117 18.23 -13.74 11.35
C GLY A 117 19.39 -14.44 10.65
N ASP A 118 20.01 -13.80 9.64
CA ASP A 118 21.16 -14.32 8.91
C ASP A 118 22.24 -13.26 8.69
N LYS A 119 23.34 -13.39 9.39
CA LYS A 119 24.47 -12.45 9.30
C LYS A 119 25.23 -12.52 7.98
N ASN A 120 24.97 -13.51 7.14
CA ASN A 120 25.65 -13.63 5.85
C ASN A 120 25.13 -12.66 4.80
N ASN A 121 23.93 -12.10 4.99
CA ASN A 121 23.31 -11.11 4.11
C ASN A 121 23.39 -9.67 4.62
N ASP A 122 24.08 -9.43 5.75
CA ASP A 122 24.20 -8.09 6.35
C ASP A 122 24.84 -7.06 5.41
N ASP A 123 25.81 -7.50 4.61
CA ASP A 123 26.57 -6.64 3.71
C ASP A 123 26.96 -7.37 2.42
N PRO A 124 26.01 -7.71 1.56
CA PRO A 124 26.25 -8.52 0.36
C PRO A 124 27.15 -7.85 -0.67
N HIS A 125 27.31 -6.53 -0.59
CA HIS A 125 28.10 -5.74 -1.55
C HIS A 125 29.35 -5.08 -0.95
N GLY A 126 29.55 -5.17 0.37
CA GLY A 126 30.67 -4.59 1.10
C GLY A 126 30.50 -3.10 1.42
N ASN A 127 30.82 -2.74 2.66
CA ASN A 127 30.90 -1.36 3.17
C ASN A 127 29.59 -0.61 3.48
N ASN A 128 28.45 -1.30 3.63
CA ASN A 128 27.19 -0.64 3.91
C ASN A 128 26.47 -1.07 5.20
N TYR A 129 27.09 -1.95 6.00
CA TYR A 129 26.56 -2.41 7.29
C TYR A 129 27.25 -1.73 8.47
N ASP A 130 26.51 -0.92 9.22
CA ASP A 130 26.97 -0.31 10.47
C ASP A 130 25.81 0.06 11.40
N LYS A 131 25.51 -0.76 12.39
CA LYS A 131 24.42 -0.49 13.37
C LYS A 131 24.58 0.78 14.20
N LYS A 132 25.73 1.44 14.15
CA LYS A 132 25.96 2.72 14.86
C LYS A 132 25.57 3.92 13.99
N ASN A 133 25.42 3.71 12.69
CA ASN A 133 25.01 4.74 11.76
C ASN A 133 23.55 4.50 11.33
N PRO A 134 22.60 5.38 11.70
CA PRO A 134 21.17 5.20 11.35
C PRO A 134 20.88 5.21 9.84
N TYR A 135 21.82 5.62 9.02
CA TYR A 135 21.65 5.75 7.55
C TYR A 135 22.25 4.60 6.74
N THR A 136 22.70 3.56 7.42
CA THR A 136 23.23 2.33 6.81
C THR A 136 22.33 1.14 7.10
N TYR A 137 22.64 -0.01 6.50
CA TYR A 137 21.96 -1.27 6.80
C TYR A 137 22.26 -1.77 8.21
N HIS A 138 21.28 -2.34 8.88
CA HIS A 138 21.37 -2.93 10.22
C HIS A 138 21.16 -4.45 10.22
N GLY A 139 20.89 -5.03 9.05
CA GLY A 139 20.89 -6.49 8.85
C GLY A 139 19.59 -7.19 9.23
N GLY A 140 18.49 -6.48 9.47
CA GLY A 140 17.18 -7.11 9.58
C GLY A 140 16.77 -7.74 8.26
N ASP A 141 16.17 -8.93 8.29
CA ASP A 141 15.93 -9.75 7.11
C ASP A 141 14.68 -10.65 7.21
N LEU A 142 14.36 -11.36 6.11
CA LEU A 142 13.19 -12.24 6.04
C LEU A 142 13.29 -13.43 6.99
N LYS A 143 14.51 -13.92 7.23
CA LYS A 143 14.74 -14.98 8.22
C LYS A 143 14.47 -14.48 9.64
N GLY A 144 14.93 -13.28 9.96
CA GLY A 144 14.66 -12.63 11.25
C GLY A 144 13.17 -12.43 11.48
N LEU A 145 12.42 -11.99 10.46
CA LEU A 145 10.98 -11.94 10.52
C LEU A 145 10.35 -13.30 10.78
N THR A 146 10.83 -14.35 10.09
CA THR A 146 10.36 -15.72 10.30
C THR A 146 10.59 -16.18 11.74
N ASP A 147 11.76 -15.90 12.30
CA ASP A 147 12.12 -16.24 13.68
C ASP A 147 11.22 -15.50 14.72
N LYS A 148 10.62 -14.37 14.33
CA LYS A 148 9.75 -13.55 15.18
C LYS A 148 8.25 -13.78 14.99
N ILE A 149 7.82 -14.66 14.08
CA ILE A 149 6.41 -15.03 13.91
C ILE A 149 5.74 -15.44 15.23
N PRO A 150 6.36 -16.29 16.10
CA PRO A 150 5.73 -16.62 17.37
C PRO A 150 5.48 -15.43 18.28
N TYR A 151 6.40 -14.48 18.34
CA TYR A 151 6.25 -13.23 19.09
C TYR A 151 5.08 -12.40 18.57
N LEU A 152 5.00 -12.20 17.25
CA LEU A 152 3.93 -11.42 16.64
C LEU A 152 2.55 -12.09 16.80
N LYS A 153 2.51 -13.42 16.75
CA LYS A 153 1.29 -14.18 17.04
C LYS A 153 0.83 -13.99 18.50
N GLU A 154 1.75 -14.04 19.46
CA GLU A 154 1.46 -13.82 20.88
C GLU A 154 0.96 -12.39 21.13
N LEU A 155 1.51 -11.40 20.40
CA LEU A 155 1.03 -10.01 20.42
C LEU A 155 -0.39 -9.84 19.84
N GLY A 156 -0.94 -10.86 19.18
CA GLY A 156 -2.27 -10.84 18.58
C GLY A 156 -2.33 -10.30 17.15
N ILE A 157 -1.17 -10.15 16.52
CA ILE A 157 -1.05 -9.72 15.12
C ILE A 157 -1.54 -10.81 14.18
N ASN A 158 -2.27 -10.44 13.13
CA ASN A 158 -2.70 -11.34 12.07
C ASN A 158 -2.28 -10.90 10.66
N THR A 159 -1.63 -9.74 10.54
CA THR A 159 -1.09 -9.25 9.26
C THR A 159 0.23 -8.53 9.51
N ILE A 160 1.28 -8.87 8.76
CA ILE A 160 2.58 -8.20 8.83
C ILE A 160 2.77 -7.40 7.54
N TRP A 161 3.00 -6.09 7.67
CA TRP A 161 3.44 -5.23 6.58
C TRP A 161 4.96 -5.08 6.65
N ILE A 162 5.62 -5.49 5.55
CA ILE A 162 7.07 -5.38 5.37
C ILE A 162 7.39 -4.31 4.32
N THR A 163 8.49 -3.60 4.48
CA THR A 163 9.02 -2.64 3.50
C THR A 163 9.24 -3.31 2.14
N PRO A 164 9.40 -2.53 1.03
CA PRO A 164 9.56 -3.11 -0.29
C PRO A 164 10.66 -4.16 -0.35
N ILE A 165 10.41 -5.26 -1.06
CA ILE A 165 11.30 -6.43 -1.13
C ILE A 165 12.18 -6.47 -2.36
N VAL A 166 11.99 -5.54 -3.29
CA VAL A 166 12.70 -5.49 -4.57
C VAL A 166 14.14 -5.03 -4.40
N GLU A 167 15.02 -5.46 -5.30
CA GLU A 167 16.44 -5.06 -5.29
C GLU A 167 16.56 -3.53 -5.40
N ASN A 168 17.23 -2.91 -4.43
CA ASN A 168 17.44 -1.48 -4.34
C ASN A 168 18.79 -1.05 -4.89
N THR A 169 18.93 0.26 -5.17
CA THR A 169 20.22 0.87 -5.44
C THR A 169 21.08 0.79 -4.18
N ASP A 170 22.30 0.28 -4.30
CA ASP A 170 23.15 -0.02 -3.14
C ASP A 170 24.42 0.83 -3.12
N PHE A 171 24.25 2.14 -3.15
CA PHE A 171 25.31 3.12 -3.00
C PHE A 171 24.90 4.18 -1.98
N ASN A 172 25.90 4.89 -1.46
CA ASN A 172 25.69 5.92 -0.46
C ASN A 172 25.23 7.22 -1.14
N GLN A 173 23.90 7.45 -1.20
CA GLN A 173 23.31 8.65 -1.79
C GLN A 173 23.66 9.88 -0.96
N MET A 174 24.20 10.90 -1.62
CA MET A 174 24.54 12.19 -1.03
C MET A 174 23.39 13.18 -1.19
N PHE A 175 23.02 13.82 -0.11
CA PHE A 175 22.00 14.88 -0.08
C PHE A 175 22.65 16.26 0.09
N SER A 176 21.89 17.32 -0.17
CA SER A 176 22.35 18.71 -0.24
C SER A 176 23.08 19.24 0.99
N GLN A 177 22.95 18.61 2.14
CA GLN A 177 23.61 18.99 3.40
C GLN A 177 24.85 18.15 3.72
N GLY A 178 25.38 17.41 2.74
CA GLY A 178 26.50 16.50 2.94
C GLY A 178 26.15 15.23 3.73
N LYS A 179 24.86 14.99 3.96
CA LYS A 179 24.36 13.76 4.56
C LYS A 179 24.28 12.68 3.50
N THR A 180 24.55 11.46 3.90
CA THR A 180 24.54 10.30 3.02
C THR A 180 23.67 9.20 3.63
N GLN A 181 23.00 8.44 2.76
CA GLN A 181 22.09 7.38 3.17
C GLN A 181 22.12 6.24 2.15
N TYR A 182 22.08 5.00 2.65
CA TYR A 182 21.79 3.80 1.87
C TYR A 182 20.27 3.52 1.81
N SER A 183 19.87 2.67 0.91
CA SER A 183 18.45 2.33 0.66
C SER A 183 17.89 1.22 1.55
N TYR A 184 18.31 1.14 2.80
CA TYR A 184 17.89 0.12 3.77
C TYR A 184 16.36 0.02 3.94
N HIS A 185 15.65 1.09 3.63
CA HIS A 185 14.18 1.20 3.72
C HIS A 185 13.44 0.53 2.54
N GLY A 186 14.12 0.24 1.41
CA GLY A 186 13.53 -0.47 0.28
C GLY A 186 12.84 0.38 -0.79
N TYR A 187 12.82 1.71 -0.67
CA TYR A 187 12.07 2.59 -1.59
C TYR A 187 12.87 3.11 -2.80
N TRP A 188 14.11 2.69 -3.00
CA TRP A 188 14.96 3.13 -4.11
C TRP A 188 15.27 1.96 -5.06
N ALA A 189 14.22 1.43 -5.68
CA ALA A 189 14.32 0.24 -6.51
C ALA A 189 15.31 0.39 -7.68
N LYS A 190 16.13 -0.65 -7.87
CA LYS A 190 17.03 -0.86 -9.01
C LYS A 190 16.47 -1.94 -9.95
N ASP A 191 15.83 -2.95 -9.41
CA ASP A 191 15.24 -4.04 -10.18
C ASP A 191 13.96 -4.53 -9.51
N PHE A 192 12.82 -4.31 -10.14
CA PHE A 192 11.50 -4.68 -9.59
C PHE A 192 11.20 -6.19 -9.66
N GLU A 193 12.03 -6.97 -10.34
CA GLU A 193 11.80 -8.40 -10.51
C GLU A 193 12.70 -9.27 -9.63
N LYS A 194 13.70 -8.68 -8.97
CA LYS A 194 14.63 -9.37 -8.09
C LYS A 194 14.39 -9.02 -6.63
N LEU A 195 14.56 -10.01 -5.78
CA LEU A 195 14.58 -9.81 -4.33
C LEU A 195 15.88 -9.12 -3.91
N ASP A 196 15.79 -8.16 -2.99
CA ASP A 196 16.97 -7.49 -2.44
C ASP A 196 17.84 -8.47 -1.67
N PRO A 197 19.14 -8.59 -1.97
CA PRO A 197 20.04 -9.55 -1.34
C PRO A 197 20.27 -9.30 0.16
N HIS A 198 20.05 -8.06 0.66
CA HIS A 198 20.09 -7.78 2.10
C HIS A 198 18.95 -8.45 2.86
N LEU A 199 17.83 -8.73 2.19
CA LEU A 199 16.68 -9.39 2.81
C LEU A 199 16.79 -10.92 2.83
N GLY A 200 17.69 -11.50 2.03
CA GLY A 200 17.86 -12.94 1.89
C GLY A 200 17.51 -13.45 0.49
N THR A 201 16.97 -14.66 0.44
CA THR A 201 16.69 -15.38 -0.80
C THR A 201 15.18 -15.58 -1.03
N MET A 202 14.80 -16.03 -2.23
CA MET A 202 13.41 -16.44 -2.51
C MET A 202 12.96 -17.61 -1.61
N TYR A 203 13.90 -18.45 -1.16
CA TYR A 203 13.60 -19.49 -0.18
C TYR A 203 13.19 -18.89 1.17
N ASP A 204 13.89 -17.84 1.63
CA ASP A 204 13.57 -17.15 2.88
C ASP A 204 12.21 -16.45 2.80
N LEU A 205 11.88 -15.81 1.66
CA LEU A 205 10.56 -15.19 1.44
C LEU A 205 9.45 -16.25 1.50
N LYS A 206 9.62 -17.38 0.80
CA LYS A 206 8.62 -18.45 0.79
C LYS A 206 8.49 -19.11 2.17
N THR A 207 9.59 -19.26 2.90
CA THR A 207 9.59 -19.78 4.27
C THR A 207 8.85 -18.83 5.22
N LEU A 208 9.05 -17.52 5.10
CA LEU A 208 8.30 -16.52 5.88
C LEU A 208 6.79 -16.64 5.61
N ILE A 209 6.40 -16.70 4.33
CA ILE A 209 4.99 -16.82 3.93
C ILE A 209 4.36 -18.10 4.54
N ASP A 210 4.99 -19.25 4.36
CA ASP A 210 4.46 -20.51 4.89
C ASP A 210 4.36 -20.50 6.43
N THR A 211 5.41 -20.00 7.11
CA THR A 211 5.44 -19.93 8.58
C THR A 211 4.39 -18.97 9.12
N ALA A 212 4.20 -17.83 8.47
CA ALA A 212 3.17 -16.85 8.83
C ALA A 212 1.77 -17.44 8.64
N HIS A 213 1.49 -18.04 7.47
CA HIS A 213 0.20 -18.67 7.17
C HIS A 213 -0.12 -19.82 8.12
N ASP A 214 0.84 -20.70 8.43
CA ASP A 214 0.68 -21.77 9.42
C ASP A 214 0.36 -21.21 10.83
N SER A 215 0.71 -19.95 11.08
CA SER A 215 0.44 -19.23 12.32
C SER A 215 -0.83 -18.37 12.30
N GLY A 216 -1.56 -18.32 11.17
CA GLY A 216 -2.75 -17.49 10.99
C GLY A 216 -2.41 -16.00 10.73
N ILE A 217 -1.25 -15.73 10.15
CA ILE A 217 -0.77 -14.37 9.86
C ILE A 217 -0.62 -14.22 8.34
N LYS A 218 -1.22 -13.17 7.78
CA LYS A 218 -1.09 -12.79 6.37
C LYS A 218 0.11 -11.86 6.15
N ILE A 219 0.65 -11.88 4.94
CA ILE A 219 1.79 -11.05 4.56
C ILE A 219 1.34 -9.93 3.61
N MET A 220 1.64 -8.70 4.00
CA MET A 220 1.46 -7.49 3.20
C MET A 220 2.83 -6.97 2.77
N VAL A 221 3.04 -6.82 1.48
CA VAL A 221 4.29 -6.28 0.90
C VAL A 221 4.06 -4.84 0.44
N ASP A 222 5.02 -3.97 0.73
CA ASP A 222 5.04 -2.61 0.23
C ASP A 222 5.45 -2.57 -1.24
N VAL A 223 4.74 -1.80 -2.06
CA VAL A 223 4.99 -1.67 -3.50
C VAL A 223 5.01 -0.22 -3.95
N VAL A 224 5.94 0.10 -4.85
CA VAL A 224 6.17 1.44 -5.38
C VAL A 224 5.99 1.43 -6.89
N LEU A 225 5.01 2.19 -7.42
CA LEU A 225 4.77 2.34 -8.85
C LEU A 225 5.20 3.72 -9.39
N ASN A 226 5.45 4.68 -8.49
CA ASN A 226 5.72 6.07 -8.87
C ASN A 226 7.13 6.30 -9.40
N HIS A 227 8.13 5.69 -8.77
CA HIS A 227 9.55 6.04 -8.99
C HIS A 227 10.47 4.83 -8.89
N ALA A 228 11.71 5.02 -9.36
CA ALA A 228 12.83 4.12 -9.11
C ALA A 228 13.87 4.79 -8.18
N GLY A 229 14.95 4.09 -7.89
CA GLY A 229 16.04 4.61 -7.06
C GLY A 229 16.85 5.71 -7.73
N TYR A 230 17.59 6.47 -6.93
CA TYR A 230 18.56 7.43 -7.44
C TYR A 230 19.57 6.79 -8.39
N GLY A 231 20.04 7.53 -9.39
CA GLY A 231 20.98 7.04 -10.38
C GLY A 231 20.38 6.15 -11.48
N MET A 232 19.09 5.81 -11.41
CA MET A 232 18.44 4.93 -12.39
C MET A 232 18.05 5.64 -13.69
N LYS A 233 17.80 6.94 -13.68
CA LYS A 233 17.50 7.73 -14.88
C LYS A 233 18.78 8.20 -15.57
N ASN A 234 19.67 8.85 -14.82
CA ASN A 234 20.88 9.46 -15.32
C ASN A 234 22.04 9.26 -14.33
N LYS A 235 23.28 9.46 -14.81
CA LYS A 235 24.42 9.57 -13.90
C LYS A 235 24.32 10.86 -13.10
N GLU A 236 24.43 10.74 -11.80
CA GLU A 236 24.38 11.85 -10.85
C GLU A 236 25.78 12.24 -10.34
N ALA A 237 25.84 13.28 -9.50
CA ALA A 237 27.10 13.82 -8.98
C ALA A 237 27.95 12.78 -8.24
N ASN A 238 27.34 11.78 -7.59
CA ASN A 238 28.01 10.71 -6.88
C ASN A 238 28.15 9.40 -7.70
N SER A 239 28.09 9.47 -9.02
CA SER A 239 28.20 8.33 -9.93
C SER A 239 29.52 7.54 -9.85
N GLY A 240 30.51 8.05 -9.10
CA GLY A 240 31.74 7.34 -8.77
C GLY A 240 31.68 6.51 -7.49
N ALA A 241 30.55 6.48 -6.78
CA ALA A 241 30.37 5.68 -5.59
C ALA A 241 30.41 4.17 -5.94
N ASN A 242 30.86 3.35 -4.98
CA ASN A 242 30.79 1.90 -5.11
C ASN A 242 29.33 1.47 -5.29
N ASN A 243 29.09 0.47 -6.12
CA ASN A 243 27.76 -0.11 -6.42
C ASN A 243 26.78 0.88 -7.05
N TYR A 244 27.25 1.99 -7.59
CA TYR A 244 26.39 2.90 -8.34
C TYR A 244 25.75 2.17 -9.55
N PRO A 245 24.47 2.41 -9.87
CA PRO A 245 23.79 1.76 -10.98
C PRO A 245 24.54 1.82 -12.30
N THR A 246 24.64 0.69 -12.97
CA THR A 246 25.32 0.53 -14.27
C THR A 246 24.44 1.00 -15.42
N GLU A 247 24.98 1.08 -16.63
CA GLU A 247 24.18 1.33 -17.83
C GLU A 247 23.21 0.17 -18.14
N GLU A 248 23.60 -1.06 -17.81
CA GLU A 248 22.72 -2.23 -17.94
C GLU A 248 21.53 -2.16 -16.99
N ASP A 249 21.75 -1.75 -15.74
CA ASP A 249 20.65 -1.51 -14.78
C ASP A 249 19.68 -0.46 -15.31
N ARG A 250 20.18 0.66 -15.81
CA ARG A 250 19.36 1.76 -16.39
C ARG A 250 18.64 1.35 -17.66
N ALA A 251 19.20 0.45 -18.46
CA ALA A 251 18.62 0.03 -19.73
C ALA A 251 17.22 -0.60 -19.57
N LYS A 252 16.93 -1.22 -18.42
CA LYS A 252 15.61 -1.79 -18.09
C LYS A 252 14.49 -0.74 -18.07
N PHE A 253 14.83 0.51 -17.76
CA PHE A 253 13.89 1.62 -17.60
C PHE A 253 13.90 2.60 -18.76
N LYS A 254 14.58 2.23 -19.87
CA LYS A 254 14.71 3.13 -21.03
C LYS A 254 13.34 3.59 -21.54
N GLY A 255 13.13 4.89 -21.59
CA GLY A 255 11.91 5.51 -22.07
C GLY A 255 10.75 5.52 -21.07
N MET A 256 10.93 4.98 -19.87
CA MET A 256 9.87 4.92 -18.86
C MET A 256 9.82 6.16 -17.96
N PHE A 257 10.95 6.83 -17.76
CA PHE A 257 11.00 8.01 -16.91
C PHE A 257 10.52 9.27 -17.62
N ARG A 258 10.00 10.20 -16.82
CA ARG A 258 9.62 11.54 -17.25
C ARG A 258 10.87 12.38 -17.49
N GLU A 259 11.09 12.82 -18.74
CA GLU A 259 12.28 13.60 -19.11
C GLU A 259 12.25 15.01 -18.49
N ASN A 260 11.07 15.64 -18.49
CA ASN A 260 10.84 16.98 -17.97
C ASN A 260 9.81 16.91 -16.86
N PRO A 261 10.23 16.85 -15.59
CA PRO A 261 9.30 16.84 -14.47
C PRO A 261 8.44 18.10 -14.46
N GLY A 262 7.16 17.93 -14.12
CA GLY A 262 6.22 19.03 -13.91
C GLY A 262 6.23 19.54 -12.47
N ASN A 263 5.17 20.29 -12.12
CA ASN A 263 5.02 20.90 -10.79
C ASN A 263 3.77 20.39 -10.05
N ASP A 264 2.98 19.51 -10.64
CA ASP A 264 1.84 18.86 -9.98
C ASP A 264 2.24 17.52 -9.36
N PHE A 265 1.38 16.97 -8.52
CA PHE A 265 1.68 15.73 -7.79
C PHE A 265 1.97 14.52 -8.67
N ILE A 266 1.39 14.46 -9.89
CA ILE A 266 1.57 13.33 -10.81
C ILE A 266 2.86 13.45 -11.61
N THR A 267 3.30 14.68 -11.90
CA THR A 267 4.38 14.91 -12.86
C THR A 267 5.69 15.38 -12.23
N GLN A 268 5.69 15.67 -10.93
CA GLN A 268 6.91 16.07 -10.21
C GLN A 268 7.75 14.88 -9.76
N GLU A 269 9.06 15.03 -9.75
CA GLU A 269 9.97 14.10 -9.08
C GLU A 269 9.88 14.29 -7.57
N SER A 270 9.28 13.31 -6.85
CA SER A 270 9.20 13.34 -5.40
C SER A 270 10.59 13.11 -4.79
N ALA A 271 11.03 14.02 -3.94
CA ALA A 271 12.38 14.01 -3.34
C ALA A 271 13.54 13.90 -4.35
N GLY A 272 13.32 14.23 -5.64
CA GLY A 272 14.31 14.09 -6.70
C GLY A 272 14.52 12.65 -7.18
N LEU A 273 13.63 11.74 -6.86
CA LEU A 273 13.66 10.37 -7.38
C LEU A 273 13.14 10.32 -8.83
N PRO A 274 13.73 9.47 -9.68
CA PRO A 274 13.30 9.33 -11.07
C PRO A 274 11.84 8.91 -11.18
N ASP A 275 11.00 9.78 -11.72
CA ASP A 275 9.55 9.62 -11.83
C ASP A 275 9.15 8.87 -13.10
N PHE A 276 8.28 7.85 -12.97
CA PHE A 276 7.74 7.12 -14.11
C PHE A 276 6.57 7.87 -14.76
N LYS A 277 6.44 7.76 -16.08
CA LYS A 277 5.29 8.25 -16.84
C LYS A 277 4.11 7.28 -16.69
N THR A 278 3.51 7.22 -15.53
CA THR A 278 2.46 6.24 -15.20
C THR A 278 1.20 6.38 -16.08
N GLU A 279 0.94 7.58 -16.60
CA GLU A 279 -0.13 7.86 -17.54
C GLU A 279 0.11 7.25 -18.95
N ASP A 280 1.35 6.88 -19.29
CA ASP A 280 1.68 6.16 -20.51
C ASP A 280 1.24 4.69 -20.38
N PRO A 281 0.38 4.18 -21.30
CA PRO A 281 -0.15 2.83 -21.17
C PRO A 281 0.91 1.72 -21.17
N GLU A 282 2.00 1.86 -21.93
CA GLU A 282 3.07 0.85 -22.01
C GLU A 282 3.89 0.84 -20.71
N VAL A 283 4.19 2.02 -20.15
CA VAL A 283 4.88 2.16 -18.86
C VAL A 283 4.01 1.62 -17.74
N ARG A 284 2.73 1.98 -17.71
CA ARG A 284 1.73 1.50 -16.75
C ARG A 284 1.65 -0.02 -16.74
N GLU A 285 1.48 -0.63 -17.90
CA GLU A 285 1.38 -2.08 -18.05
C GLU A 285 2.61 -2.77 -17.50
N LYS A 286 3.80 -2.26 -17.81
CA LYS A 286 5.06 -2.82 -17.32
C LYS A 286 5.23 -2.71 -15.82
N LEU A 287 4.91 -1.57 -15.21
CA LEU A 287 4.96 -1.38 -13.76
C LEU A 287 3.98 -2.32 -13.05
N ILE A 288 2.77 -2.45 -13.56
CA ILE A 288 1.75 -3.35 -13.00
C ILE A 288 2.20 -4.81 -13.12
N GLU A 289 2.76 -5.22 -14.25
CA GLU A 289 3.31 -6.57 -14.45
C GLU A 289 4.41 -6.88 -13.43
N TRP A 290 5.34 -5.97 -13.21
CA TRP A 290 6.42 -6.16 -12.25
C TRP A 290 5.91 -6.37 -10.83
N GLN A 291 4.97 -5.52 -10.38
CA GLN A 291 4.43 -5.61 -9.02
C GLN A 291 3.53 -6.83 -8.82
N THR A 292 2.58 -7.05 -9.73
CA THR A 292 1.66 -8.18 -9.62
C THR A 292 2.37 -9.53 -9.82
N GLY A 293 3.47 -9.55 -10.55
CA GLY A 293 4.31 -10.72 -10.75
C GLY A 293 4.85 -11.33 -9.45
N TRP A 294 4.96 -10.53 -8.39
CA TRP A 294 5.39 -11.04 -7.07
C TRP A 294 4.40 -12.03 -6.46
N ILE A 295 3.12 -11.94 -6.78
CA ILE A 295 2.11 -12.90 -6.31
C ILE A 295 2.45 -14.31 -6.78
N GLU A 296 2.84 -14.48 -8.05
CA GLU A 296 3.21 -15.80 -8.58
C GLU A 296 4.65 -16.20 -8.19
N ARG A 297 5.61 -15.26 -8.24
CA ARG A 297 7.01 -15.54 -7.88
C ARG A 297 7.16 -15.99 -6.42
N SER A 298 6.37 -15.43 -5.51
CA SER A 298 6.41 -15.77 -4.09
C SER A 298 5.61 -17.02 -3.72
N LYS A 299 4.89 -17.60 -4.68
CA LYS A 299 4.06 -18.77 -4.43
C LYS A 299 4.89 -19.96 -3.95
N THR A 300 4.47 -20.55 -2.84
CA THR A 300 5.12 -21.67 -2.19
C THR A 300 4.63 -23.00 -2.74
N GLU A 301 5.30 -24.10 -2.38
CA GLU A 301 4.84 -25.44 -2.72
C GLU A 301 3.48 -25.81 -2.08
N LYS A 302 3.12 -25.17 -0.95
CA LYS A 302 1.80 -25.29 -0.33
C LYS A 302 0.71 -24.49 -1.06
N GLY A 303 1.08 -23.67 -2.04
CA GLY A 303 0.17 -22.76 -2.74
C GLY A 303 -0.05 -21.43 -2.06
N ASN A 304 0.63 -21.17 -0.94
CA ASN A 304 0.59 -19.88 -0.25
C ASN A 304 1.35 -18.81 -1.05
N THR A 305 0.94 -17.56 -0.91
CA THR A 305 1.62 -16.40 -1.51
C THR A 305 1.41 -15.17 -0.63
N ILE A 306 1.96 -14.02 -1.03
CA ILE A 306 1.64 -12.73 -0.41
C ILE A 306 0.13 -12.46 -0.55
N ASP A 307 -0.45 -11.80 0.45
CA ASP A 307 -1.91 -11.63 0.58
C ASP A 307 -2.38 -10.23 0.19
N TYR A 308 -1.57 -9.21 0.50
CA TYR A 308 -1.93 -7.80 0.38
C TYR A 308 -0.77 -6.96 -0.12
N PHE A 309 -1.09 -5.79 -0.71
CA PHE A 309 -0.11 -4.73 -0.93
C PHE A 309 -0.43 -3.49 -0.09
N ARG A 310 0.58 -2.92 0.53
CA ARG A 310 0.61 -1.50 0.85
C ARG A 310 1.14 -0.76 -0.37
N VAL A 311 0.44 0.25 -0.81
CA VAL A 311 0.77 1.00 -2.03
C VAL A 311 1.33 2.35 -1.65
N ASP A 312 2.60 2.55 -1.97
CA ASP A 312 3.34 3.78 -1.73
C ASP A 312 2.90 4.90 -2.68
N THR A 313 3.01 6.15 -2.22
CA THR A 313 2.88 7.35 -3.05
C THR A 313 1.63 7.40 -3.94
N VAL A 314 0.47 6.94 -3.45
CA VAL A 314 -0.80 6.90 -4.21
C VAL A 314 -1.15 8.25 -4.82
N LYS A 315 -0.86 9.34 -4.13
CA LYS A 315 -1.11 10.72 -4.56
C LYS A 315 -0.33 11.14 -5.81
N HIS A 316 0.78 10.45 -6.09
CA HIS A 316 1.73 10.79 -7.14
C HIS A 316 1.56 9.97 -8.43
N VAL A 317 0.60 9.05 -8.46
CA VAL A 317 0.28 8.21 -9.62
C VAL A 317 -1.15 8.48 -10.07
N ASP A 318 -1.38 8.49 -11.37
CA ASP A 318 -2.69 8.80 -11.94
C ASP A 318 -3.77 7.75 -11.61
N ASN A 319 -5.02 8.20 -11.51
CA ASN A 319 -6.14 7.35 -11.12
C ASN A 319 -6.42 6.20 -12.09
N THR A 320 -6.13 6.39 -13.38
CA THR A 320 -6.30 5.34 -14.39
C THR A 320 -5.36 4.17 -14.10
N THR A 321 -4.11 4.47 -13.74
CA THR A 321 -3.13 3.44 -13.35
C THR A 321 -3.61 2.64 -12.15
N TRP A 322 -4.15 3.30 -11.11
CA TRP A 322 -4.69 2.59 -9.96
C TRP A 322 -5.89 1.69 -10.30
N LYS A 323 -6.77 2.12 -11.19
CA LYS A 323 -7.90 1.29 -11.65
C LYS A 323 -7.41 0.06 -12.42
N VAL A 324 -6.45 0.21 -13.32
CA VAL A 324 -5.85 -0.93 -14.04
C VAL A 324 -5.15 -1.88 -13.08
N PHE A 325 -4.38 -1.34 -12.13
CA PHE A 325 -3.70 -2.14 -11.11
C PHE A 325 -4.70 -2.95 -10.27
N LYS A 326 -5.77 -2.30 -9.81
CA LYS A 326 -6.83 -2.95 -9.03
C LYS A 326 -7.57 -4.02 -9.82
N ASN A 327 -7.89 -3.75 -11.10
CA ASN A 327 -8.48 -4.73 -11.99
C ASN A 327 -7.58 -5.97 -12.15
N LYS A 328 -6.27 -5.74 -12.36
CA LYS A 328 -5.30 -6.82 -12.52
C LYS A 328 -5.17 -7.69 -11.27
N LEU A 329 -5.11 -7.08 -10.09
CA LEU A 329 -5.10 -7.80 -8.82
C LEU A 329 -6.35 -8.65 -8.64
N THR A 330 -7.54 -8.11 -8.97
CA THR A 330 -8.81 -8.84 -8.88
C THR A 330 -8.88 -10.03 -9.85
N GLU A 331 -8.29 -9.89 -11.06
CA GLU A 331 -8.17 -11.00 -12.02
C GLU A 331 -7.29 -12.13 -11.48
N ILE A 332 -6.17 -11.79 -10.83
CA ILE A 332 -5.22 -12.78 -10.30
C ILE A 332 -5.79 -13.45 -9.05
N ASN A 333 -6.29 -12.66 -8.12
CA ASN A 333 -6.84 -13.13 -6.84
C ASN A 333 -7.92 -12.17 -6.33
N PRO A 334 -9.21 -12.54 -6.39
CA PRO A 334 -10.30 -11.69 -5.90
C PRO A 334 -10.19 -11.28 -4.42
N SER A 335 -9.50 -12.07 -3.60
CA SER A 335 -9.27 -11.76 -2.17
C SER A 335 -8.10 -10.81 -1.93
N PHE A 336 -7.33 -10.45 -2.97
CA PHE A 336 -6.18 -9.58 -2.82
C PHE A 336 -6.61 -8.13 -2.54
N LYS A 337 -6.10 -7.55 -1.47
CA LYS A 337 -6.46 -6.19 -1.05
C LYS A 337 -5.28 -5.24 -1.07
N THR A 338 -5.61 -3.96 -1.13
CA THR A 338 -4.64 -2.87 -1.11
C THR A 338 -4.95 -1.87 -0.01
N ILE A 339 -3.92 -1.41 0.70
CA ILE A 339 -3.99 -0.23 1.54
C ILE A 339 -3.06 0.84 0.98
N GLY A 340 -3.60 2.00 0.63
CA GLY A 340 -2.85 3.05 -0.03
C GLY A 340 -2.29 4.08 0.94
N GLU A 341 -1.08 4.55 0.66
CA GLU A 341 -0.55 5.77 1.23
C GLU A 341 -0.93 6.96 0.34
N TYR A 342 -2.05 7.58 0.64
CA TYR A 342 -2.36 8.92 0.13
C TYR A 342 -1.90 9.91 1.19
N PHE A 343 -0.66 10.38 1.10
CA PHE A 343 0.00 11.17 2.16
C PHE A 343 -0.86 12.35 2.61
N GLY A 344 -1.17 12.40 3.90
CA GLY A 344 -2.06 13.37 4.49
C GLY A 344 -3.55 13.05 4.34
N ALA A 345 -3.92 11.82 3.92
CA ALA A 345 -5.31 11.41 3.85
C ALA A 345 -6.00 11.47 5.22
N ASP A 346 -7.21 11.99 5.20
CA ASP A 346 -8.11 12.01 6.33
C ASP A 346 -9.57 11.97 5.82
N ILE A 347 -10.50 12.16 6.72
CA ILE A 347 -11.95 12.18 6.41
C ILE A 347 -12.39 13.23 5.38
N ASN A 348 -11.56 14.23 5.09
CA ASN A 348 -11.87 15.32 4.16
C ASN A 348 -11.04 15.26 2.89
N ASN A 349 -9.99 14.43 2.85
CA ASN A 349 -9.02 14.39 1.77
C ASN A 349 -8.51 12.98 1.53
N ASP A 350 -9.27 12.18 0.80
CA ASP A 350 -8.90 10.84 0.35
C ASP A 350 -8.58 10.76 -1.16
N GLY A 351 -8.60 11.90 -1.84
CA GLY A 351 -8.41 11.98 -3.29
C GLY A 351 -9.43 11.20 -4.11
N GLY A 352 -10.56 10.80 -3.50
CA GLY A 352 -11.57 9.94 -4.14
C GLY A 352 -11.12 8.48 -4.31
N GLN A 353 -10.02 8.06 -3.67
CA GLN A 353 -9.43 6.73 -3.85
C GLN A 353 -10.36 5.60 -3.38
N LEU A 354 -11.04 5.80 -2.25
CA LEU A 354 -12.03 4.85 -1.75
C LEU A 354 -13.35 4.97 -2.51
N GLN A 355 -13.81 6.21 -2.75
CA GLN A 355 -15.08 6.49 -3.44
C GLN A 355 -15.15 5.88 -4.84
N ASN A 356 -14.03 5.88 -5.57
CA ASN A 356 -13.98 5.37 -6.94
C ASN A 356 -13.33 3.97 -7.05
N GLY A 357 -13.04 3.32 -5.93
CA GLY A 357 -12.58 1.94 -5.90
C GLY A 357 -11.15 1.71 -6.41
N GLN A 358 -10.28 2.73 -6.35
CA GLN A 358 -8.88 2.57 -6.72
C GLN A 358 -8.07 1.84 -5.65
N MET A 359 -8.41 2.08 -4.37
CA MET A 359 -7.84 1.39 -3.20
C MET A 359 -8.95 0.75 -2.38
N ASP A 360 -8.65 -0.36 -1.71
CA ASP A 360 -9.58 -0.99 -0.76
C ASP A 360 -9.61 -0.23 0.56
N ALA A 361 -8.44 0.26 0.98
CA ALA A 361 -8.24 1.00 2.22
C ALA A 361 -7.23 2.13 2.02
N LEU A 362 -7.19 3.08 2.95
CA LEU A 362 -6.16 4.13 3.03
C LEU A 362 -5.61 4.22 4.45
N LEU A 363 -4.33 4.60 4.56
CA LEU A 363 -3.74 5.02 5.82
C LEU A 363 -4.36 6.35 6.27
N ASP A 364 -4.80 6.42 7.53
CA ASP A 364 -5.47 7.60 8.11
C ASP A 364 -4.47 8.49 8.86
N PHE A 365 -3.94 9.48 8.17
CA PHE A 365 -2.99 10.44 8.74
C PHE A 365 -3.64 11.41 9.76
N GLY A 366 -4.96 11.57 9.69
CA GLY A 366 -5.71 12.41 10.64
C GLY A 366 -5.83 11.76 12.03
N TYR A 367 -5.82 10.43 12.08
CA TYR A 367 -6.08 9.68 13.31
C TYR A 367 -5.08 9.99 14.43
N LYS A 368 -3.78 9.98 14.13
CA LYS A 368 -2.68 10.28 15.08
C LYS A 368 -2.88 11.60 15.81
N GLY A 369 -3.29 12.66 15.07
CA GLY A 369 -3.56 13.96 15.66
C GLY A 369 -4.72 13.92 16.67
N LYS A 370 -5.78 13.19 16.33
CA LYS A 370 -6.96 13.04 17.18
C LYS A 370 -6.71 12.16 18.40
N ALA A 371 -5.95 11.10 18.25
CA ALA A 371 -5.47 10.30 19.39
C ALA A 371 -4.65 11.14 20.38
N ARG A 372 -3.78 12.04 19.88
CA ARG A 372 -3.03 12.97 20.72
C ARG A 372 -3.92 13.98 21.42
N GLU A 373 -4.93 14.54 20.76
CA GLU A 373 -5.93 15.41 21.40
C GLU A 373 -6.66 14.66 22.52
N PHE A 374 -7.11 13.43 22.24
CA PHE A 374 -7.80 12.56 23.19
C PHE A 374 -7.00 12.35 24.48
N VAL A 375 -5.73 11.90 24.38
CA VAL A 375 -4.89 11.61 25.55
C VAL A 375 -4.46 12.88 26.30
N ASN A 376 -4.62 14.05 25.71
CA ASN A 376 -4.42 15.35 26.34
C ASN A 376 -5.74 15.96 26.90
N GLY A 377 -6.84 15.20 26.92
CA GLY A 377 -8.10 15.56 27.58
C GLY A 377 -9.19 16.11 26.66
N ASN A 378 -8.96 16.26 25.36
CA ASN A 378 -10.01 16.67 24.41
C ASN A 378 -10.84 15.46 23.94
N ILE A 379 -11.59 14.86 24.86
CA ILE A 379 -12.39 13.68 24.59
C ILE A 379 -13.55 14.01 23.64
N GLU A 380 -14.21 15.15 23.84
CA GLU A 380 -15.33 15.58 23.00
C GLU A 380 -14.89 15.83 21.55
N GLY A 381 -13.73 16.46 21.35
CA GLY A 381 -13.18 16.70 20.00
C GLY A 381 -12.79 15.41 19.28
N ALA A 382 -12.24 14.42 20.00
CA ALA A 382 -11.94 13.11 19.44
C ALA A 382 -13.24 12.35 19.07
N SER A 383 -14.24 12.32 19.95
CA SER A 383 -15.54 11.70 19.67
C SER A 383 -16.23 12.33 18.45
N ALA A 384 -16.27 13.67 18.37
CA ALA A 384 -16.84 14.35 17.23
C ALA A 384 -16.12 14.02 15.91
N TYR A 385 -14.79 13.86 15.94
CA TYR A 385 -14.02 13.41 14.77
C TYR A 385 -14.42 12.00 14.33
N LEU A 386 -14.56 11.06 15.26
CA LEU A 386 -14.93 9.68 14.96
C LEU A 386 -16.36 9.59 14.39
N ASP A 387 -17.30 10.38 14.92
CA ASP A 387 -18.66 10.47 14.39
C ASP A 387 -18.68 11.08 12.98
N ASP A 388 -17.90 12.13 12.74
CA ASP A 388 -17.78 12.77 11.42
C ASP A 388 -17.12 11.81 10.41
N ARG A 389 -16.09 11.09 10.82
CA ARG A 389 -15.44 10.04 10.04
C ARG A 389 -16.44 8.96 9.61
N ALA A 390 -17.23 8.44 10.54
CA ALA A 390 -18.27 7.45 10.26
C ALA A 390 -19.37 7.96 9.30
N SER A 391 -19.64 9.26 9.30
CA SER A 391 -20.63 9.87 8.42
C SER A 391 -20.15 10.13 6.99
N LYS A 392 -18.84 10.38 6.80
CA LYS A 392 -18.22 10.76 5.53
C LYS A 392 -17.65 9.60 4.74
N ILE A 393 -17.16 8.57 5.42
CA ILE A 393 -16.54 7.40 4.81
C ILE A 393 -17.53 6.23 4.86
N SER A 394 -17.90 5.69 3.70
CA SER A 394 -18.92 4.63 3.58
C SER A 394 -18.57 3.39 4.41
N ASN A 395 -17.29 3.06 4.53
CA ASN A 395 -16.81 1.96 5.35
C ASN A 395 -15.55 2.37 6.11
N THR A 396 -15.73 2.90 7.31
CA THR A 396 -14.61 3.31 8.19
C THR A 396 -13.78 2.14 8.69
N ASN A 397 -14.30 0.91 8.61
CA ASN A 397 -13.54 -0.29 8.95
C ASN A 397 -12.33 -0.49 8.04
N LEU A 398 -12.30 0.15 6.86
CA LEU A 398 -11.21 0.09 5.90
C LEU A 398 -10.19 1.25 6.02
N MET A 399 -10.27 2.06 7.06
CA MET A 399 -9.25 3.09 7.33
C MET A 399 -8.15 2.49 8.20
N GLY A 400 -6.90 2.56 7.70
CA GLY A 400 -5.72 2.12 8.43
C GLY A 400 -5.26 3.16 9.45
N GLN A 401 -5.68 3.01 10.70
CA GLN A 401 -5.36 3.95 11.77
C GLN A 401 -4.02 3.64 12.42
N PHE A 402 -3.10 4.59 12.41
CA PHE A 402 -1.77 4.46 12.98
C PHE A 402 -1.41 5.63 13.91
N LEU A 403 -0.50 5.38 14.85
CA LEU A 403 0.04 6.37 15.78
C LEU A 403 1.42 6.83 15.36
N SER A 404 2.26 5.92 14.87
CA SER A 404 3.60 6.18 14.37
C SER A 404 3.83 5.48 13.03
N SER A 405 4.78 5.98 12.25
CA SER A 405 5.26 5.34 11.03
C SER A 405 6.73 5.72 10.77
N HIS A 406 7.32 5.17 9.73
CA HIS A 406 8.69 5.51 9.32
C HIS A 406 8.81 6.94 8.72
N ASP A 407 7.68 7.58 8.38
CA ASP A 407 7.62 8.95 7.80
C ASP A 407 7.11 9.99 8.81
N GLU A 408 6.75 9.57 10.01
CA GLU A 408 6.12 10.40 11.02
C GLU A 408 6.87 10.32 12.36
N ASP A 409 6.81 11.37 13.15
CA ASP A 409 7.34 11.33 14.52
C ASP A 409 6.68 10.23 15.35
N GLY A 410 7.44 9.54 16.17
CA GLY A 410 6.92 8.56 17.13
C GLY A 410 5.89 9.17 18.05
N PHE A 411 4.73 8.52 18.20
CA PHE A 411 3.64 9.05 19.00
C PHE A 411 4.07 9.31 20.46
N LEU A 412 4.78 8.35 21.08
CA LEU A 412 5.30 8.48 22.44
C LEU A 412 6.12 9.77 22.60
N LYS A 413 6.97 10.10 21.61
CA LYS A 413 7.75 11.34 21.62
C LYS A 413 6.87 12.57 21.58
N THR A 414 5.82 12.57 20.75
CA THR A 414 4.90 13.71 20.59
C THR A 414 4.04 13.98 21.84
N VAL A 415 3.94 13.02 22.76
CA VAL A 415 3.22 13.17 24.05
C VAL A 415 4.18 13.29 25.26
N GLY A 416 5.45 13.61 25.00
CA GLY A 416 6.45 13.90 26.04
C GLY A 416 6.98 12.66 26.74
N ASP A 417 7.12 11.56 26.03
CA ASP A 417 7.58 10.26 26.52
C ASP A 417 6.70 9.70 27.67
N ASP A 418 5.41 10.07 27.68
CA ASP A 418 4.41 9.59 28.66
C ASP A 418 3.83 8.25 28.20
N LEU A 419 4.30 7.16 28.81
CA LEU A 419 3.84 5.80 28.54
C LEU A 419 2.34 5.61 28.84
N GLY A 420 1.77 6.32 29.82
CA GLY A 420 0.35 6.26 30.13
C GLY A 420 -0.50 6.79 28.96
N LYS A 421 -0.07 7.90 28.36
CA LYS A 421 -0.71 8.45 27.17
C LYS A 421 -0.54 7.53 25.95
N GLN A 422 0.63 6.92 25.76
CA GLN A 422 0.85 5.94 24.70
C GLN A 422 -0.10 4.74 24.85
N MET A 423 -0.22 4.18 26.03
CA MET A 423 -1.13 3.04 26.30
C MET A 423 -2.59 3.42 26.10
N LEU A 424 -2.99 4.63 26.48
CA LEU A 424 -4.35 5.11 26.28
C LEU A 424 -4.67 5.32 24.79
N ALA A 425 -3.72 5.88 24.02
CA ALA A 425 -3.87 6.03 22.57
C ALA A 425 -3.92 4.68 21.84
N ALA A 426 -3.08 3.71 22.24
CA ALA A 426 -3.12 2.36 21.70
C ALA A 426 -4.45 1.65 22.02
N SER A 427 -5.00 1.86 23.22
CA SER A 427 -6.33 1.33 23.59
C SER A 427 -7.42 1.91 22.69
N LEU A 428 -7.40 3.21 22.41
CA LEU A 428 -8.31 3.85 21.46
C LEU A 428 -8.15 3.25 20.08
N GLN A 429 -6.91 3.13 19.57
CA GLN A 429 -6.60 2.59 18.25
C GLN A 429 -7.13 1.17 18.04
N ILE A 430 -7.06 0.31 19.05
CA ILE A 430 -7.49 -1.10 18.95
C ILE A 430 -9.01 -1.24 19.11
N THR A 431 -9.66 -0.34 19.83
CA THR A 431 -11.10 -0.44 20.14
C THR A 431 -12.00 0.35 19.22
N ASP A 432 -11.44 1.28 18.44
CA ASP A 432 -12.18 2.06 17.47
C ASP A 432 -12.36 1.33 16.13
N LYS A 433 -13.32 1.79 15.33
CA LYS A 433 -13.54 1.26 13.97
C LYS A 433 -12.38 1.63 13.05
N GLY A 434 -11.85 0.65 12.37
CA GLY A 434 -10.72 0.78 11.45
C GLY A 434 -9.74 -0.37 11.58
N ILE A 435 -8.73 -0.38 10.75
CA ILE A 435 -7.65 -1.35 10.75
C ILE A 435 -6.51 -0.78 11.61
N PRO A 436 -6.22 -1.31 12.80
CA PRO A 436 -5.08 -0.84 13.58
C PRO A 436 -3.78 -1.21 12.87
N VAL A 437 -2.94 -0.21 12.65
CA VAL A 437 -1.58 -0.35 12.09
C VAL A 437 -0.60 0.03 13.18
N ILE A 438 0.10 -0.95 13.72
CA ILE A 438 1.06 -0.81 14.83
C ILE A 438 2.46 -0.73 14.22
N TYR A 439 3.16 0.36 14.46
CA TYR A 439 4.55 0.51 14.03
C TYR A 439 5.46 -0.28 14.97
N TYR A 440 6.44 -1.00 14.41
CA TYR A 440 7.32 -1.86 15.21
C TYR A 440 8.00 -1.09 16.36
N GLY A 441 8.07 -1.71 17.51
CA GLY A 441 8.64 -1.14 18.73
C GLY A 441 7.70 -0.24 19.52
N GLU A 442 6.52 0.14 19.01
CA GLU A 442 5.52 0.88 19.81
C GLU A 442 5.10 0.11 21.06
N GLU A 443 4.95 -1.21 20.93
CA GLU A 443 4.60 -2.10 22.05
C GLU A 443 5.69 -2.21 23.10
N LEU A 444 6.93 -1.82 22.75
CA LEU A 444 8.07 -1.77 23.65
C LEU A 444 8.37 -0.36 24.18
N GLY A 445 7.59 0.63 23.77
CA GLY A 445 7.79 2.02 24.16
C GLY A 445 8.92 2.72 23.38
N MET A 446 9.13 2.34 22.12
CA MET A 446 10.07 3.03 21.24
C MET A 446 9.67 4.50 21.09
N SER A 447 10.63 5.40 21.19
CA SER A 447 10.41 6.84 21.15
C SER A 447 11.48 7.52 20.31
N GLY A 448 11.10 8.41 19.41
CA GLY A 448 12.03 9.15 18.57
C GLY A 448 11.30 10.18 17.70
N TRP A 449 12.08 11.16 17.21
CA TRP A 449 11.64 12.06 16.16
C TRP A 449 11.98 11.48 14.78
N ASN A 450 11.15 11.73 13.79
CA ASN A 450 11.49 11.46 12.41
C ASN A 450 12.42 12.56 11.88
N GLY A 451 13.52 12.20 11.26
CA GLY A 451 14.43 13.10 10.58
C GLY A 451 15.89 13.03 11.01
N PHE A 452 16.75 13.45 10.11
CA PHE A 452 18.20 13.34 10.16
C PHE A 452 18.88 14.01 11.37
N GLU A 453 18.24 14.98 12.05
CA GLU A 453 18.90 15.79 13.08
C GLU A 453 18.49 15.44 14.51
N GLN A 454 17.43 14.64 14.68
CA GLN A 454 16.77 14.50 16.00
C GLN A 454 16.72 13.06 16.54
N GLY A 455 17.46 12.15 15.92
CA GLY A 455 17.42 10.74 16.29
C GLY A 455 16.23 10.07 15.62
N ASP A 456 16.50 9.52 14.45
CA ASP A 456 15.54 8.75 13.66
C ASP A 456 15.02 7.57 14.48
N GLN A 457 13.71 7.36 14.48
CA GLN A 457 13.08 6.20 15.10
C GLN A 457 13.15 4.92 14.23
N ASN A 458 13.72 5.03 13.01
CA ASN A 458 13.89 3.90 12.09
C ASN A 458 15.10 3.04 12.41
#